data_ce36288e85b439ad29f307bf809e456b
#
_entry.id   ce36288e85b439ad29f307bf809e456b
#
_cell.length_a   1.000
_cell.length_b   1.000
_cell.length_c   1.000
_cell.angle_alpha   90.00
_cell.angle_beta   90.00
_cell.angle_gamma   90.00
#
_symmetry.space_group_name_H-M   'P 1'
#
loop_
_entity.id
_entity.type
_entity.pdbx_description
1 polymer ?
#
loop_
_entity_poly.entity_id
_entity_poly.type
_entity_poly.pdbx_seq_one_letter_code
_entity_poly.pdbx_strand_id
1 'polypeptide(L)'
;MIDKNYSLSAKFYDKLHAGEVEILAESLTKYFFDLGISEGSTILDLGSGTGTLLGQLSNHGLCGTGIEVVPEMVKEAKRKYPSLNFILMDFCCFELDQKFDVILCTNDSINYLEPDARGDFFTRIEKHLNPGGTCYIDFDTETDITRFWQDQKSVNEGQGWKITRSNFYDQQRCLGTEVHDWIISKNGKTHEFTEVHKLYPLSPSDVSELANNAAMRVVNFIEPTKFRMVDESLDSYLRLGCVLMANVK
;
A
#
# COMPACT_ATOMS: atom_id res chain seq x y z
N MET A 1 18.31 -3.94 -6.65
CA MET A 1 17.84 -4.49 -7.96
C MET A 1 16.41 -3.98 -8.10
N ILE A 2 16.10 -3.15 -9.10
CA ILE A 2 14.73 -2.69 -9.33
C ILE A 2 13.90 -3.95 -9.59
N ASP A 3 12.90 -4.16 -8.77
CA ASP A 3 12.05 -5.33 -8.88
C ASP A 3 11.33 -5.27 -10.23
N LYS A 4 11.34 -6.37 -10.98
CA LYS A 4 10.66 -6.46 -12.26
C LYS A 4 9.17 -6.76 -12.10
N ASN A 5 8.72 -6.95 -10.85
CA ASN A 5 7.34 -7.16 -10.55
C ASN A 5 6.52 -5.93 -11.01
N TYR A 6 5.32 -6.19 -11.46
CA TYR A 6 4.39 -5.18 -12.00
C TYR A 6 4.80 -4.49 -13.31
N SER A 7 6.03 -4.67 -13.82
CA SER A 7 6.47 -3.97 -15.06
C SER A 7 5.60 -4.27 -16.27
N LEU A 8 5.20 -5.53 -16.46
CA LEU A 8 4.35 -5.93 -17.58
C LEU A 8 2.85 -5.93 -17.22
N SER A 9 2.53 -6.15 -15.94
CA SER A 9 1.16 -6.23 -15.41
C SER A 9 0.55 -4.86 -15.09
N ALA A 10 1.33 -3.79 -15.00
CA ALA A 10 0.88 -2.43 -14.63
C ALA A 10 -0.43 -1.97 -15.32
N LYS A 11 -0.60 -2.30 -16.61
CA LYS A 11 -1.80 -1.94 -17.38
C LYS A 11 -3.06 -2.71 -16.99
N PHE A 12 -2.90 -3.80 -16.28
CA PHE A 12 -4.00 -4.67 -15.86
C PHE A 12 -4.29 -4.50 -14.36
N TYR A 13 -3.41 -3.83 -13.63
CA TYR A 13 -3.47 -3.65 -12.19
C TYR A 13 -4.82 -3.09 -11.73
N ASP A 14 -5.26 -1.99 -12.33
CA ASP A 14 -6.54 -1.35 -11.98
C ASP A 14 -7.75 -2.26 -12.24
N LYS A 15 -7.65 -3.18 -13.20
CA LYS A 15 -8.75 -4.13 -13.48
C LYS A 15 -8.86 -5.23 -12.45
N LEU A 16 -7.75 -5.57 -11.79
CA LEU A 16 -7.72 -6.56 -10.72
C LEU A 16 -8.29 -6.01 -9.41
N HIS A 17 -8.13 -4.70 -9.19
CA HIS A 17 -8.51 -4.01 -7.94
C HIS A 17 -9.68 -3.02 -8.14
N ALA A 18 -10.45 -3.17 -9.23
CA ALA A 18 -11.57 -2.28 -9.52
C ALA A 18 -12.64 -2.33 -8.41
N GLY A 19 -13.04 -1.16 -7.91
CA GLY A 19 -14.07 -0.99 -6.89
C GLY A 19 -13.53 -0.96 -5.45
N GLU A 20 -12.40 -1.59 -5.16
CA GLU A 20 -11.82 -1.58 -3.80
C GLU A 20 -11.21 -0.21 -3.48
N VAL A 21 -10.55 0.39 -4.46
CA VAL A 21 -9.85 1.67 -4.31
C VAL A 21 -10.82 2.84 -4.10
N GLU A 22 -11.98 2.84 -4.80
CA GLU A 22 -13.00 3.87 -4.62
C GLU A 22 -13.58 3.85 -3.20
N ILE A 23 -13.91 2.67 -2.67
CA ILE A 23 -14.43 2.50 -1.31
C ILE A 23 -13.40 2.98 -0.28
N LEU A 24 -12.14 2.62 -0.48
CA LEU A 24 -11.05 3.04 0.41
C LEU A 24 -10.87 4.57 0.35
N ALA A 25 -10.87 5.18 -0.84
CA ALA A 25 -10.70 6.62 -1.02
C ALA A 25 -11.81 7.42 -0.34
N GLU A 26 -13.08 7.02 -0.50
CA GLU A 26 -14.22 7.67 0.15
C GLU A 26 -14.11 7.57 1.69
N SER A 27 -13.75 6.39 2.18
CA SER A 27 -13.62 6.12 3.61
C SER A 27 -12.46 6.91 4.23
N LEU A 28 -11.30 6.92 3.58
CA LEU A 28 -10.14 7.71 4.02
C LEU A 28 -10.44 9.20 3.99
N THR A 29 -11.07 9.70 2.94
CA THR A 29 -11.44 11.12 2.83
C THR A 29 -12.32 11.55 4.00
N LYS A 30 -13.38 10.80 4.26
CA LYS A 30 -14.27 11.07 5.39
C LYS A 30 -13.51 11.06 6.71
N TYR A 31 -12.71 10.03 6.95
CA TYR A 31 -11.94 9.88 8.19
C TYR A 31 -10.96 11.04 8.39
N PHE A 32 -10.24 11.44 7.35
CA PHE A 32 -9.29 12.56 7.42
C PHE A 32 -9.99 13.88 7.69
N PHE A 33 -11.16 14.12 7.08
CA PHE A 33 -11.94 15.33 7.36
C PHE A 33 -12.46 15.35 8.79
N ASP A 34 -12.86 14.20 9.35
CA ASP A 34 -13.22 14.07 10.78
C ASP A 34 -12.03 14.34 11.71
N LEU A 35 -10.79 14.12 11.26
CA LEU A 35 -9.55 14.49 11.96
C LEU A 35 -9.12 15.96 11.76
N GLY A 36 -9.86 16.73 10.96
CA GLY A 36 -9.54 18.14 10.68
C GLY A 36 -8.63 18.38 9.47
N ILE A 37 -8.25 17.34 8.73
CA ILE A 37 -7.64 17.48 7.40
C ILE A 37 -8.69 18.08 6.47
N SER A 38 -8.30 19.02 5.63
CA SER A 38 -9.23 19.78 4.79
C SER A 38 -8.78 19.83 3.34
N GLU A 39 -9.63 20.38 2.47
CA GLU A 39 -9.23 20.70 1.09
C GLU A 39 -7.94 21.52 1.07
N GLY A 40 -7.06 21.23 0.14
CA GLY A 40 -5.73 21.82 0.03
C GLY A 40 -4.65 21.14 0.87
N SER A 41 -5.01 20.26 1.80
CA SER A 41 -4.02 19.48 2.55
C SER A 41 -3.18 18.59 1.64
N THR A 42 -1.92 18.43 2.00
CA THR A 42 -0.91 17.71 1.21
C THR A 42 -0.86 16.23 1.59
N ILE A 43 -0.83 15.36 0.57
CA ILE A 43 -0.73 13.90 0.75
C ILE A 43 0.52 13.36 0.07
N LEU A 44 1.21 12.46 0.76
CA LEU A 44 2.24 11.57 0.20
C LEU A 44 1.70 10.14 0.19
N ASP A 45 1.72 9.49 -0.98
CA ASP A 45 1.32 8.10 -1.16
C ASP A 45 2.56 7.24 -1.48
N LEU A 46 2.94 6.37 -0.53
CA LEU A 46 4.11 5.51 -0.59
C LEU A 46 3.73 4.15 -1.21
N GLY A 47 4.30 3.83 -2.37
CA GLY A 47 3.87 2.71 -3.20
C GLY A 47 2.60 3.04 -3.98
N SER A 48 2.53 4.23 -4.58
CA SER A 48 1.31 4.78 -5.20
C SER A 48 0.80 3.99 -6.42
N GLY A 49 1.57 3.02 -6.92
CA GLY A 49 1.19 2.19 -8.06
C GLY A 49 0.80 3.01 -9.29
N THR A 50 -0.36 2.74 -9.84
CA THR A 50 -0.94 3.47 -10.99
C THR A 50 -1.60 4.79 -10.58
N GLY A 51 -1.50 5.23 -9.32
CA GLY A 51 -1.98 6.50 -8.81
C GLY A 51 -3.49 6.59 -8.61
N THR A 52 -4.22 5.47 -8.66
CA THR A 52 -5.69 5.49 -8.62
C THR A 52 -6.21 6.03 -7.28
N LEU A 53 -5.67 5.57 -6.15
CA LEU A 53 -6.07 6.08 -4.83
C LEU A 53 -5.79 7.58 -4.72
N LEU A 54 -4.58 8.00 -5.07
CA LEU A 54 -4.19 9.41 -5.01
C LEU A 54 -5.06 10.28 -5.93
N GLY A 55 -5.41 9.77 -7.12
CA GLY A 55 -6.33 10.43 -8.04
C GLY A 55 -7.73 10.61 -7.47
N GLN A 56 -8.27 9.60 -6.81
CA GLN A 56 -9.58 9.67 -6.13
C GLN A 56 -9.54 10.69 -4.99
N LEU A 57 -8.51 10.64 -4.14
CA LEU A 57 -8.34 11.61 -3.04
C LEU A 57 -8.21 13.05 -3.55
N SER A 58 -7.58 13.25 -4.71
CA SER A 58 -7.47 14.58 -5.33
C SER A 58 -8.82 15.14 -5.81
N ASN A 59 -9.77 14.28 -6.17
CA ASN A 59 -11.15 14.71 -6.49
C ASN A 59 -11.88 15.30 -5.27
N HIS A 60 -11.40 15.01 -4.06
CA HIS A 60 -11.88 15.59 -2.80
C HIS A 60 -11.05 16.80 -2.34
N GLY A 61 -10.25 17.38 -3.24
CA GLY A 61 -9.49 18.61 -3.00
C GLY A 61 -8.14 18.42 -2.29
N LEU A 62 -7.67 17.19 -2.13
CA LEU A 62 -6.38 16.91 -1.49
C LEU A 62 -5.22 16.98 -2.50
N CYS A 63 -4.07 17.56 -2.10
CA CYS A 63 -2.93 17.78 -2.99
C CYS A 63 -1.93 16.62 -2.91
N GLY A 64 -1.91 15.75 -3.93
CA GLY A 64 -1.20 14.49 -3.88
C GLY A 64 0.19 14.47 -4.53
N THR A 65 1.13 13.81 -3.85
CA THR A 65 2.40 13.33 -4.40
C THR A 65 2.48 11.82 -4.20
N GLY A 66 2.82 11.06 -5.24
CA GLY A 66 3.02 9.62 -5.19
C GLY A 66 4.48 9.23 -5.38
N ILE A 67 4.94 8.26 -4.59
CA ILE A 67 6.23 7.59 -4.77
C ILE A 67 5.98 6.16 -5.23
N GLU A 68 6.67 5.74 -6.28
CA GLU A 68 6.55 4.40 -6.83
C GLU A 68 7.89 3.95 -7.44
N VAL A 69 8.27 2.70 -7.21
CA VAL A 69 9.55 2.14 -7.65
C VAL A 69 9.48 1.56 -9.06
N VAL A 70 8.30 1.20 -9.56
CA VAL A 70 8.09 0.58 -10.87
C VAL A 70 7.86 1.66 -11.94
N PRO A 71 8.80 1.81 -12.92
CA PRO A 71 8.69 2.85 -13.94
C PRO A 71 7.41 2.81 -14.76
N GLU A 72 6.90 1.62 -15.05
CA GLU A 72 5.68 1.41 -15.83
C GLU A 72 4.43 1.86 -15.05
N MET A 73 4.40 1.65 -13.72
CA MET A 73 3.36 2.16 -12.84
C MET A 73 3.37 3.69 -12.79
N VAL A 74 4.56 4.30 -12.60
CA VAL A 74 4.72 5.77 -12.64
C VAL A 74 4.25 6.35 -13.97
N LYS A 75 4.59 5.69 -15.10
CA LYS A 75 4.16 6.11 -16.43
C LYS A 75 2.64 6.06 -16.57
N GLU A 76 2.01 5.01 -16.07
CA GLU A 76 0.56 4.87 -16.10
C GLU A 76 -0.13 5.90 -15.19
N ALA A 77 0.40 6.13 -13.99
CA ALA A 77 -0.08 7.14 -13.06
C ALA A 77 -0.05 8.56 -13.67
N LYS A 78 1.09 8.96 -14.26
CA LYS A 78 1.23 10.25 -14.95
C LYS A 78 0.30 10.40 -16.15
N ARG A 79 0.02 9.30 -16.86
CA ARG A 79 -0.93 9.31 -17.98
C ARG A 79 -2.38 9.52 -17.50
N LYS A 80 -2.77 8.89 -16.38
CA LYS A 80 -4.13 8.96 -15.82
C LYS A 80 -4.37 10.29 -15.11
N TYR A 81 -3.39 10.76 -14.35
CA TYR A 81 -3.50 11.91 -13.47
C TYR A 81 -2.36 12.93 -13.72
N PRO A 82 -2.38 13.63 -14.89
CA PRO A 82 -1.27 14.50 -15.30
C PRO A 82 -1.09 15.74 -14.41
N SER A 83 -2.08 16.08 -13.58
CA SER A 83 -2.03 17.20 -12.63
C SER A 83 -1.36 16.82 -11.30
N LEU A 84 -1.15 15.51 -11.02
CA LEU A 84 -0.53 15.03 -9.81
C LEU A 84 0.97 14.78 -10.01
N ASN A 85 1.71 14.87 -8.92
CA ASN A 85 3.15 14.61 -8.93
C ASN A 85 3.43 13.13 -8.62
N PHE A 86 4.12 12.42 -9.53
CA PHE A 86 4.57 11.05 -9.32
C PHE A 86 6.09 10.95 -9.49
N ILE A 87 6.75 10.43 -8.47
CA ILE A 87 8.21 10.35 -8.37
C ILE A 87 8.62 8.87 -8.46
N LEU A 88 9.52 8.56 -9.39
CA LEU A 88 10.15 7.25 -9.45
C LEU A 88 11.19 7.15 -8.33
N MET A 89 10.84 6.48 -7.24
CA MET A 89 11.66 6.37 -6.05
C MET A 89 11.24 5.14 -5.24
N ASP A 90 12.19 4.51 -4.58
CA ASP A 90 11.92 3.45 -3.61
C ASP A 90 11.45 4.05 -2.28
N PHE A 91 10.25 3.68 -1.84
CA PHE A 91 9.71 4.19 -0.58
C PHE A 91 10.44 3.64 0.65
N CYS A 92 11.20 2.57 0.54
CA CYS A 92 12.03 2.06 1.63
C CYS A 92 13.07 3.10 2.11
N CYS A 93 13.53 3.96 1.20
CA CYS A 93 14.60 4.91 1.45
C CYS A 93 14.26 6.34 0.97
N PHE A 94 12.98 6.69 0.87
CA PHE A 94 12.56 8.00 0.41
C PHE A 94 13.08 9.14 1.27
N GLU A 95 13.43 10.23 0.62
CA GLU A 95 13.83 11.49 1.24
C GLU A 95 13.35 12.64 0.35
N LEU A 96 12.51 13.52 0.90
CA LEU A 96 11.94 14.66 0.21
C LEU A 96 12.17 15.93 1.02
N ASP A 97 12.34 17.07 0.34
CA ASP A 97 12.48 18.38 0.99
C ASP A 97 11.12 18.99 1.40
N GLN A 98 10.10 18.15 1.51
CA GLN A 98 8.73 18.56 1.81
C GLN A 98 8.15 17.71 2.93
N LYS A 99 7.27 18.32 3.73
CA LYS A 99 6.41 17.64 4.72
C LYS A 99 4.98 17.60 4.23
N PHE A 100 4.21 16.65 4.79
CA PHE A 100 2.86 16.35 4.37
C PHE A 100 1.90 16.32 5.55
N ASP A 101 0.64 16.68 5.30
CA ASP A 101 -0.42 16.60 6.30
C ASP A 101 -0.90 15.15 6.47
N VAL A 102 -0.82 14.37 5.39
CA VAL A 102 -1.16 12.96 5.37
C VAL A 102 -0.08 12.16 4.65
N ILE A 103 0.31 11.02 5.21
CA ILE A 103 1.15 10.01 4.53
C ILE A 103 0.35 8.71 4.47
N LEU A 104 0.35 8.08 3.29
CA LEU A 104 -0.31 6.80 3.04
C LEU A 104 0.72 5.73 2.69
N CYS A 105 0.46 4.49 3.10
CA CYS A 105 1.10 3.28 2.61
C CYS A 105 0.03 2.19 2.60
N THR A 106 -0.60 1.99 1.45
CA THR A 106 -1.82 1.16 1.31
C THR A 106 -1.59 -0.08 0.47
N ASN A 107 -2.60 -0.96 0.45
CA ASN A 107 -2.57 -2.23 -0.27
C ASN A 107 -1.34 -3.06 0.09
N ASP A 108 -1.17 -3.32 1.41
CA ASP A 108 -0.09 -4.16 1.95
C ASP A 108 1.33 -3.79 1.46
N SER A 109 1.51 -2.59 0.91
CA SER A 109 2.83 -2.15 0.43
C SER A 109 3.91 -2.25 1.51
N ILE A 110 3.58 -2.00 2.77
CA ILE A 110 4.53 -2.14 3.89
C ILE A 110 5.01 -3.59 4.08
N ASN A 111 4.23 -4.59 3.67
CA ASN A 111 4.62 -6.00 3.79
C ASN A 111 5.78 -6.39 2.85
N TYR A 112 6.09 -5.55 1.84
CA TYR A 112 7.28 -5.72 1.01
C TYR A 112 8.58 -5.35 1.75
N LEU A 113 8.49 -4.62 2.88
CA LEU A 113 9.65 -4.25 3.67
C LEU A 113 10.16 -5.44 4.49
N GLU A 114 11.46 -5.75 4.32
CA GLU A 114 12.14 -6.65 5.24
C GLU A 114 12.06 -6.12 6.68
N PRO A 115 11.93 -6.98 7.69
CA PRO A 115 11.77 -6.55 9.08
C PRO A 115 12.77 -5.51 9.55
N ASP A 116 14.05 -5.67 9.18
CA ASP A 116 15.14 -4.77 9.58
C ASP A 116 15.02 -3.36 8.98
N ALA A 117 14.31 -3.21 7.86
CA ALA A 117 14.13 -1.90 7.20
C ALA A 117 12.95 -1.08 7.78
N ARG A 118 12.09 -1.69 8.57
CA ARG A 118 10.85 -1.07 9.05
C ARG A 118 11.09 0.09 10.01
N GLY A 119 12.08 -0.02 10.88
CA GLY A 119 12.42 1.05 11.83
C GLY A 119 12.79 2.36 11.14
N ASP A 120 13.65 2.27 10.12
CA ASP A 120 14.04 3.43 9.31
C ASP A 120 12.85 3.99 8.52
N PHE A 121 11.98 3.14 8.00
CA PHE A 121 10.77 3.55 7.29
C PHE A 121 9.83 4.37 8.18
N PHE A 122 9.52 3.92 9.39
CA PHE A 122 8.69 4.67 10.34
C PHE A 122 9.33 5.99 10.75
N THR A 123 10.65 6.02 10.95
CA THR A 123 11.41 7.25 11.23
C THR A 123 11.31 8.26 10.08
N ARG A 124 11.35 7.77 8.82
CA ARG A 124 11.17 8.64 7.64
C ARG A 124 9.75 9.19 7.56
N ILE A 125 8.74 8.39 7.88
CA ILE A 125 7.35 8.87 7.95
C ILE A 125 7.24 10.03 8.95
N GLU A 126 7.73 9.87 10.19
CA GLU A 126 7.68 10.93 11.21
C GLU A 126 8.38 12.22 10.72
N LYS A 127 9.55 12.08 10.12
CA LYS A 127 10.34 13.20 9.60
C LYS A 127 9.58 14.00 8.52
N HIS A 128 8.76 13.33 7.71
CA HIS A 128 8.03 13.95 6.61
C HIS A 128 6.59 14.33 6.96
N LEU A 129 6.12 14.09 8.18
CA LEU A 129 4.83 14.59 8.65
C LEU A 129 4.94 16.05 9.11
N ASN A 130 3.93 16.84 8.73
CA ASN A 130 3.70 18.15 9.34
C ASN A 130 3.35 17.99 10.83
N PRO A 131 3.58 19.00 11.69
CA PRO A 131 3.07 18.98 13.06
C PRO A 131 1.55 18.74 13.07
N GLY A 132 1.10 17.69 13.77
CA GLY A 132 -0.29 17.27 13.78
C GLY A 132 -0.75 16.47 12.56
N GLY A 133 0.16 16.19 11.63
CA GLY A 133 -0.10 15.32 10.49
C GLY A 133 -0.36 13.87 10.89
N THR A 134 -1.00 13.14 10.00
CA THR A 134 -1.41 11.75 10.23
C THR A 134 -0.85 10.81 9.16
N CYS A 135 -0.62 9.56 9.54
CA CYS A 135 -0.26 8.51 8.60
C CYS A 135 -1.28 7.38 8.66
N TYR A 136 -1.68 6.84 7.51
CA TYR A 136 -2.45 5.62 7.40
C TYR A 136 -1.62 4.56 6.70
N ILE A 137 -1.53 3.39 7.33
CA ILE A 137 -0.84 2.21 6.79
C ILE A 137 -1.82 1.05 6.87
N ASP A 138 -1.95 0.24 5.83
CA ASP A 138 -2.57 -1.06 5.96
C ASP A 138 -1.58 -2.19 5.69
N PHE A 139 -1.81 -3.35 6.32
CA PHE A 139 -0.89 -4.47 6.29
C PHE A 139 -1.62 -5.81 6.47
N ASP A 140 -1.06 -6.83 5.83
CA ASP A 140 -1.47 -8.21 6.01
C ASP A 140 -0.80 -8.78 7.27
N THR A 141 -1.61 -9.45 8.07
CA THR A 141 -1.16 -10.09 9.32
C THR A 141 -0.63 -11.50 9.06
N GLU A 142 0.06 -12.07 10.06
CA GLU A 142 0.47 -13.47 9.98
C GLU A 142 -0.75 -14.41 9.86
N THR A 143 -1.87 -14.05 10.48
CA THR A 143 -3.13 -14.81 10.38
C THR A 143 -3.64 -14.87 8.94
N ASP A 144 -3.56 -13.77 8.18
CA ASP A 144 -3.93 -13.78 6.77
C ASP A 144 -3.03 -14.73 5.97
N ILE A 145 -1.73 -14.52 6.06
CA ILE A 145 -0.74 -15.28 5.30
C ILE A 145 -0.82 -16.77 5.63
N THR A 146 -0.94 -17.16 6.90
CA THR A 146 -1.02 -18.57 7.29
C THR A 146 -2.34 -19.22 6.93
N ARG A 147 -3.44 -18.50 6.97
CA ARG A 147 -4.79 -19.02 6.79
C ARG A 147 -5.26 -19.07 5.34
N PHE A 148 -4.84 -18.08 4.55
CA PHE A 148 -5.32 -17.88 3.17
C PHE A 148 -4.24 -18.04 2.11
N TRP A 149 -2.96 -18.02 2.49
CA TRP A 149 -1.87 -18.09 1.52
C TRP A 149 -1.30 -19.50 1.36
N GLN A 150 -1.33 -20.31 2.40
CA GLN A 150 -0.70 -21.63 2.35
C GLN A 150 -1.42 -22.53 1.34
N ASP A 151 -0.68 -22.94 0.29
CA ASP A 151 -1.13 -23.85 -0.77
C ASP A 151 -2.39 -23.39 -1.52
N GLN A 152 -2.68 -22.09 -1.50
CA GLN A 152 -3.80 -21.53 -2.24
C GLN A 152 -3.44 -21.23 -3.69
N LYS A 153 -4.40 -21.49 -4.57
CA LYS A 153 -4.30 -21.16 -5.98
C LYS A 153 -5.57 -20.48 -6.45
N SER A 154 -5.41 -19.35 -7.12
CA SER A 154 -6.53 -18.61 -7.71
C SER A 154 -6.25 -18.28 -9.17
N VAL A 155 -7.31 -18.10 -9.93
CA VAL A 155 -7.24 -17.71 -11.35
C VAL A 155 -8.21 -16.57 -11.59
N ASN A 156 -7.68 -15.48 -12.16
CA ASN A 156 -8.48 -14.38 -12.69
C ASN A 156 -8.19 -14.23 -14.18
N GLU A 157 -9.21 -13.93 -14.95
CA GLU A 157 -9.06 -13.74 -16.38
C GLU A 157 -9.99 -12.64 -16.91
N GLY A 158 -9.59 -12.07 -18.02
CA GLY A 158 -10.37 -11.05 -18.71
C GLY A 158 -9.98 -11.01 -20.19
N GLN A 159 -10.51 -10.03 -20.92
CA GLN A 159 -10.21 -9.92 -22.34
C GLN A 159 -8.71 -9.69 -22.58
N GLY A 160 -8.04 -10.71 -23.11
CA GLY A 160 -6.64 -10.67 -23.49
C GLY A 160 -5.65 -10.82 -22.34
N TRP A 161 -6.08 -11.25 -21.16
CA TRP A 161 -5.18 -11.54 -20.05
C TRP A 161 -5.72 -12.65 -19.15
N LYS A 162 -4.80 -13.36 -18.52
CA LYS A 162 -5.07 -14.33 -17.45
C LYS A 162 -3.92 -14.28 -16.47
N ILE A 163 -4.25 -14.35 -15.19
CA ILE A 163 -3.30 -14.50 -14.09
C ILE A 163 -3.66 -15.75 -13.29
N THR A 164 -2.66 -16.52 -12.96
CA THR A 164 -2.75 -17.59 -11.96
C THR A 164 -1.87 -17.19 -10.79
N ARG A 165 -2.45 -17.09 -9.59
CA ARG A 165 -1.70 -16.82 -8.36
C ARG A 165 -1.52 -18.13 -7.60
N SER A 166 -0.33 -18.35 -7.09
CA SER A 166 0.00 -19.48 -6.22
C SER A 166 0.74 -18.95 -4.99
N ASN A 167 0.22 -19.25 -3.81
CA ASN A 167 0.67 -18.65 -2.57
C ASN A 167 1.32 -19.70 -1.67
N PHE A 168 2.42 -19.31 -1.02
CA PHE A 168 3.21 -20.17 -0.14
C PHE A 168 3.60 -19.39 1.12
N TYR A 169 3.73 -20.07 2.26
CA TYR A 169 4.25 -19.49 3.48
C TYR A 169 5.39 -20.31 4.07
N ASP A 170 6.53 -19.68 4.29
CA ASP A 170 7.68 -20.23 5.02
C ASP A 170 7.64 -19.76 6.47
N GLN A 171 7.15 -20.64 7.36
CA GLN A 171 7.01 -20.32 8.78
C GLN A 171 8.36 -20.05 9.47
N GLN A 172 9.45 -20.66 9.03
CA GLN A 172 10.76 -20.46 9.67
C GLN A 172 11.33 -19.08 9.37
N ARG A 173 10.99 -18.52 8.19
CA ARG A 173 11.42 -17.19 7.74
C ARG A 173 10.37 -16.12 7.96
N CYS A 174 9.19 -16.49 8.43
CA CYS A 174 8.02 -15.60 8.47
C CYS A 174 7.82 -14.87 7.13
N LEU A 175 7.83 -15.63 6.02
CA LEU A 175 7.83 -15.09 4.67
C LEU A 175 6.70 -15.69 3.82
N GLY A 176 5.78 -14.85 3.40
CA GLY A 176 4.83 -15.14 2.34
C GLY A 176 5.48 -14.98 0.96
N THR A 177 5.19 -15.91 0.06
CA THR A 177 5.59 -15.82 -1.35
C THR A 177 4.35 -16.01 -2.21
N GLU A 178 4.06 -15.02 -3.05
CA GLU A 178 3.00 -15.10 -4.04
C GLU A 178 3.63 -15.13 -5.44
N VAL A 179 3.30 -16.15 -6.23
CA VAL A 179 3.76 -16.32 -7.60
C VAL A 179 2.61 -16.01 -8.54
N HIS A 180 2.81 -15.03 -9.41
CA HIS A 180 1.85 -14.60 -10.42
C HIS A 180 2.30 -15.07 -11.80
N ASP A 181 1.66 -16.10 -12.34
CA ASP A 181 1.86 -16.55 -13.71
C ASP A 181 0.87 -15.84 -14.64
N TRP A 182 1.41 -14.98 -15.49
CA TRP A 182 0.65 -14.16 -16.40
C TRP A 182 0.68 -14.70 -17.83
N ILE A 183 -0.48 -14.64 -18.47
CA ILE A 183 -0.66 -14.85 -19.90
C ILE A 183 -1.35 -13.61 -20.46
N ILE A 184 -0.67 -12.86 -21.34
CA ILE A 184 -1.19 -11.66 -21.99
C ILE A 184 -1.22 -11.86 -23.49
N SER A 185 -2.41 -11.73 -24.10
CA SER A 185 -2.61 -11.82 -25.55
C SER A 185 -2.87 -10.43 -26.14
N LYS A 186 -1.97 -10.00 -27.03
CA LYS A 186 -2.07 -8.72 -27.71
C LYS A 186 -1.69 -8.83 -29.17
N ASN A 187 -2.53 -8.33 -30.10
CA ASN A 187 -2.29 -8.35 -31.54
C ASN A 187 -1.94 -9.75 -32.09
N GLY A 188 -2.64 -10.79 -31.60
CA GLY A 188 -2.41 -12.19 -32.01
C GLY A 188 -1.12 -12.82 -31.47
N LYS A 189 -0.38 -12.13 -30.60
CA LYS A 189 0.79 -12.67 -29.90
C LYS A 189 0.48 -12.89 -28.44
N THR A 190 0.95 -14.01 -27.91
CA THR A 190 0.85 -14.34 -26.48
C THR A 190 2.20 -14.12 -25.82
N HIS A 191 2.19 -13.46 -24.66
CA HIS A 191 3.33 -13.24 -23.78
C HIS A 191 3.05 -13.92 -22.45
N GLU A 192 3.98 -14.74 -22.00
CA GLU A 192 3.94 -15.42 -20.70
C GLU A 192 5.10 -14.92 -19.86
N PHE A 193 4.85 -14.62 -18.60
CA PHE A 193 5.88 -14.21 -17.65
C PHE A 193 5.40 -14.50 -16.22
N THR A 194 6.36 -14.57 -15.30
CA THR A 194 6.12 -14.80 -13.88
C THR A 194 6.63 -13.62 -13.07
N GLU A 195 5.83 -13.17 -12.11
CA GLU A 195 6.20 -12.24 -11.05
C GLU A 195 6.25 -13.01 -9.73
N VAL A 196 7.19 -12.67 -8.86
CA VAL A 196 7.33 -13.29 -7.54
C VAL A 196 7.33 -12.19 -6.48
N HIS A 197 6.31 -12.19 -5.65
CA HIS A 197 6.12 -11.23 -4.58
C HIS A 197 6.52 -11.89 -3.26
N LYS A 198 7.29 -11.17 -2.45
CA LYS A 198 7.73 -11.59 -1.12
C LYS A 198 7.15 -10.62 -0.12
N LEU A 199 6.40 -11.13 0.83
CA LEU A 199 5.66 -10.35 1.80
C LEU A 199 5.99 -10.84 3.21
N TYR A 200 6.37 -9.92 4.05
CA TYR A 200 6.68 -10.17 5.45
C TYR A 200 5.51 -9.67 6.29
N PRO A 201 4.79 -10.57 7.00
CA PRO A 201 3.65 -10.16 7.83
C PRO A 201 4.06 -9.18 8.91
N LEU A 202 3.08 -8.40 9.38
CA LEU A 202 3.21 -7.55 10.56
C LEU A 202 2.13 -7.92 11.57
N SER A 203 2.47 -7.81 12.85
CA SER A 203 1.46 -7.83 13.90
C SER A 203 1.09 -6.41 14.34
N PRO A 204 -0.09 -6.20 14.96
CA PRO A 204 -0.46 -4.93 15.57
C PRO A 204 0.54 -4.46 16.63
N SER A 205 1.16 -5.41 17.35
CA SER A 205 2.21 -5.11 18.33
C SER A 205 3.48 -4.58 17.65
N ASP A 206 3.90 -5.18 16.53
CA ASP A 206 5.06 -4.70 15.77
C ASP A 206 4.84 -3.26 15.30
N VAL A 207 3.66 -2.97 14.72
CA VAL A 207 3.31 -1.62 14.26
C VAL A 207 3.31 -0.63 15.42
N SER A 208 2.77 -1.01 16.58
CA SER A 208 2.75 -0.16 17.77
C SER A 208 4.15 0.13 18.30
N GLU A 209 5.02 -0.87 18.33
CA GLU A 209 6.41 -0.72 18.76
C GLU A 209 7.20 0.15 17.79
N LEU A 210 7.10 -0.10 16.48
CA LEU A 210 7.76 0.69 15.45
C LEU A 210 7.34 2.16 15.49
N ALA A 211 6.03 2.41 15.65
CA ALA A 211 5.48 3.76 15.78
C ALA A 211 6.05 4.46 17.02
N ASN A 212 6.03 3.81 18.18
CA ASN A 212 6.56 4.38 19.42
C ASN A 212 8.06 4.72 19.31
N ASN A 213 8.84 3.83 18.71
CA ASN A 213 10.28 4.03 18.48
C ASN A 213 10.55 5.21 17.54
N ALA A 214 9.65 5.49 16.61
CA ALA A 214 9.69 6.64 15.70
C ALA A 214 8.99 7.89 16.24
N ALA A 215 8.75 8.01 17.55
CA ALA A 215 8.04 9.12 18.17
C ALA A 215 6.64 9.39 17.59
N MET A 216 5.96 8.36 17.15
CA MET A 216 4.57 8.36 16.74
C MET A 216 3.72 7.51 17.70
N ARG A 217 2.41 7.70 17.67
CA ARG A 217 1.46 6.88 18.42
C ARG A 217 0.39 6.30 17.49
N VAL A 218 -0.06 5.11 17.79
CA VAL A 218 -1.25 4.54 17.18
C VAL A 218 -2.48 5.29 17.72
N VAL A 219 -3.33 5.73 16.80
CA VAL A 219 -4.62 6.35 17.13
C VAL A 219 -5.70 5.29 17.12
N ASN A 220 -5.79 4.55 16.03
CA ASN A 220 -6.79 3.50 15.84
C ASN A 220 -6.22 2.38 14.96
N PHE A 221 -6.72 1.15 15.19
CA PHE A 221 -6.71 0.10 14.18
C PHE A 221 -8.07 0.05 13.49
N ILE A 222 -8.07 -0.23 12.19
CA ILE A 222 -9.23 -0.17 11.31
C ILE A 222 -9.29 -1.46 10.50
N GLU A 223 -10.48 -2.05 10.34
CA GLU A 223 -10.73 -3.08 9.33
C GLU A 223 -10.90 -2.41 7.95
N PRO A 224 -9.94 -2.51 7.01
CA PRO A 224 -9.92 -1.69 5.79
C PRO A 224 -11.14 -1.91 4.89
N THR A 225 -11.62 -3.16 4.79
CA THR A 225 -12.74 -3.53 3.91
C THR A 225 -14.07 -2.92 4.32
N LYS A 226 -14.27 -2.66 5.62
CA LYS A 226 -15.49 -2.04 6.18
C LYS A 226 -15.23 -0.67 6.78
N PHE A 227 -13.98 -0.27 6.81
CA PHE A 227 -13.48 0.96 7.40
C PHE A 227 -14.08 1.26 8.77
N ARG A 228 -14.04 0.27 9.65
CA ARG A 228 -14.51 0.39 11.03
C ARG A 228 -13.36 0.23 12.02
N MET A 229 -13.42 0.96 13.11
CA MET A 229 -12.46 0.82 14.21
C MET A 229 -12.56 -0.58 14.81
N VAL A 230 -11.41 -1.11 15.20
CA VAL A 230 -11.25 -2.42 15.82
C VAL A 230 -10.66 -2.22 17.21
N ASP A 231 -11.33 -2.75 18.21
CA ASP A 231 -10.96 -2.64 19.63
C ASP A 231 -10.71 -4.00 20.31
N GLU A 232 -11.08 -5.10 19.65
CA GLU A 232 -10.94 -6.44 20.21
C GLU A 232 -10.16 -7.37 19.29
N SER A 233 -9.33 -8.23 19.89
CA SER A 233 -8.67 -9.37 19.24
C SER A 233 -8.02 -9.07 17.88
N LEU A 234 -7.18 -8.03 17.85
CA LEU A 234 -6.51 -7.55 16.61
C LEU A 234 -5.82 -8.66 15.82
N ASP A 235 -5.26 -9.66 16.51
CA ASP A 235 -4.56 -10.80 15.87
C ASP A 235 -5.49 -11.72 15.08
N SER A 236 -6.81 -11.59 15.22
CA SER A 236 -7.80 -12.37 14.44
C SER A 236 -8.11 -11.79 13.07
N TYR A 237 -7.72 -10.55 12.82
CA TYR A 237 -7.96 -9.89 11.54
C TYR A 237 -6.92 -10.31 10.52
N LEU A 238 -7.36 -10.42 9.27
CA LEU A 238 -6.53 -10.79 8.14
C LEU A 238 -5.67 -9.61 7.70
N ARG A 239 -6.34 -8.48 7.49
CA ARG A 239 -5.74 -7.22 7.12
C ARG A 239 -6.19 -6.14 8.06
N LEU A 240 -5.26 -5.31 8.49
CA LEU A 240 -5.50 -4.17 9.37
C LEU A 240 -4.98 -2.89 8.75
N GLY A 241 -5.78 -1.83 8.89
CA GLY A 241 -5.33 -0.47 8.75
C GLY A 241 -4.93 0.10 10.12
N CYS A 242 -3.95 0.97 10.14
CA CYS A 242 -3.49 1.67 11.33
C CYS A 242 -3.36 3.16 11.04
N VAL A 243 -3.96 3.97 11.89
CA VAL A 243 -3.79 5.42 11.86
C VAL A 243 -2.78 5.83 12.92
N LEU A 244 -1.75 6.54 12.49
CA LEU A 244 -0.63 7.01 13.29
C LEU A 244 -0.61 8.54 13.30
N MET A 245 -0.17 9.12 14.40
CA MET A 245 0.11 10.56 14.50
C MET A 245 1.47 10.78 15.15
N ALA A 246 2.20 11.79 14.68
CA ALA A 246 3.41 12.24 15.34
C ALA A 246 3.08 12.76 16.74
N ASN A 247 3.93 12.46 17.72
CA ASN A 247 3.79 13.02 19.05
C ASN A 247 4.03 14.54 19.00
N VAL A 248 3.15 15.30 19.60
CA VAL A 248 3.33 16.75 19.75
C VAL A 248 4.52 16.97 20.69
N LYS A 249 5.56 17.61 20.19
CA LYS A 249 6.74 18.00 20.99
C LYS A 249 6.45 19.24 21.80
#